data_defb7692828f11419fb9fe207c5bf277
#
_entry.id   defb7692828f11419fb9fe207c5bf277
#
_cell.length_a   1.000
_cell.length_b   1.000
_cell.length_c   1.000
_cell.angle_alpha   90.00
_cell.angle_beta   90.00
_cell.angle_gamma   90.00
#
_symmetry.space_group_name_H-M   'P 1'
#
loop_
_entity.id
_entity.type
_entity.pdbx_description
1 polymer ?
#
loop_
_entity_poly.entity_id
_entity_poly.type
_entity_poly.pdbx_seq_one_letter_code
_entity_poly.pdbx_strand_id
1 'polypeptide(L)'
;MGTEKYISEVKVIASPQEAVYQRLSNFKNMEQLFNPDKLTELKKQHPEMPDLQLENFQATEDECSFSVSMVGTVGVQIIERTPSKTIKLAGSKSVPFQFSCWIQLAPVDEENCKLRITLHAELSPMIKMMVNKHLKNGIDQIAEALTKIPYV
;
A
#
# COMPACT_ATOMS: atom_id res chain seq x y z
N MET A 1 5.07 -19.72 15.44
CA MET A 1 4.92 -18.75 14.36
C MET A 1 5.97 -17.65 14.48
N GLY A 2 6.54 -17.24 13.38
CA GLY A 2 7.53 -16.18 13.37
C GLY A 2 6.99 -14.93 12.70
N THR A 3 7.61 -13.79 13.03
CA THR A 3 7.32 -12.53 12.35
C THR A 3 8.25 -12.40 11.16
N GLU A 4 7.67 -12.26 9.97
CA GLU A 4 8.41 -12.02 8.74
C GLU A 4 8.38 -10.54 8.41
N LYS A 5 9.52 -10.01 7.98
CA LYS A 5 9.65 -8.60 7.64
C LYS A 5 9.88 -8.44 6.15
N TYR A 6 9.11 -7.53 5.56
CA TYR A 6 9.24 -7.20 4.15
C TYR A 6 9.41 -5.70 4.05
N ILE A 7 10.44 -5.25 3.35
CA ILE A 7 10.74 -3.84 3.20
C ILE A 7 10.86 -3.54 1.70
N SER A 8 10.06 -2.58 1.22
CA SER A 8 10.15 -2.20 -0.18
C SER A 8 11.41 -1.39 -0.45
N GLU A 9 11.75 -1.24 -1.72
CA GLU A 9 12.77 -0.29 -2.12
C GLU A 9 12.26 1.11 -1.82
N VAL A 10 13.19 2.04 -1.62
CA VAL A 10 12.86 3.45 -1.46
C VAL A 10 12.51 4.01 -2.84
N LYS A 11 11.34 4.62 -2.95
CA LYS A 11 10.86 5.21 -4.21
C LYS A 11 10.75 6.72 -4.07
N VAL A 12 11.13 7.44 -5.12
CA VAL A 12 10.97 8.89 -5.14
C VAL A 12 9.63 9.24 -5.79
N ILE A 13 8.90 10.15 -5.16
CA ILE A 13 7.61 10.63 -5.66
C ILE A 13 7.79 12.11 -6.02
N ALA A 14 7.39 12.48 -7.23
CA ALA A 14 7.50 13.85 -7.72
C ALA A 14 6.35 14.72 -7.20
N SER A 15 6.18 14.75 -5.90
CA SER A 15 5.16 15.52 -5.19
C SER A 15 5.65 15.84 -3.79
N PRO A 16 5.18 16.95 -3.19
CA PRO A 16 5.58 17.30 -1.82
C PRO A 16 5.15 16.24 -0.82
N GLN A 17 5.97 16.04 0.20
CA GLN A 17 5.71 15.07 1.26
C GLN A 17 4.32 15.25 1.88
N GLU A 18 3.92 16.49 2.14
CA GLU A 18 2.62 16.77 2.74
C GLU A 18 1.46 16.36 1.83
N ALA A 19 1.56 16.64 0.54
CA ALA A 19 0.53 16.27 -0.42
C ALA A 19 0.36 14.75 -0.50
N VAL A 20 1.47 14.03 -0.51
CA VAL A 20 1.45 12.56 -0.52
C VAL A 20 0.82 12.05 0.77
N TYR A 21 1.24 12.59 1.91
CA TYR A 21 0.68 12.20 3.21
C TYR A 21 -0.83 12.42 3.26
N GLN A 22 -1.30 13.58 2.85
CA GLN A 22 -2.73 13.91 2.87
C GLN A 22 -3.56 12.91 2.05
N ARG A 23 -3.05 12.53 0.90
CA ARG A 23 -3.75 11.57 0.04
C ARG A 23 -3.74 10.16 0.63
N LEU A 24 -2.60 9.70 1.11
CA LEU A 24 -2.45 8.33 1.59
C LEU A 24 -3.02 8.11 2.99
N SER A 25 -3.14 9.15 3.79
CA SER A 25 -3.65 9.02 5.17
C SER A 25 -5.17 8.94 5.26
N ASN A 26 -5.86 8.99 4.13
CA ASN A 26 -7.33 8.88 4.07
C ASN A 26 -7.68 7.92 2.94
N PHE A 27 -8.10 6.71 3.29
CA PHE A 27 -8.41 5.67 2.32
C PHE A 27 -9.58 6.03 1.40
N LYS A 28 -10.46 6.93 1.81
CA LYS A 28 -11.56 7.38 0.96
C LYS A 28 -11.02 8.06 -0.30
N ASN A 29 -9.92 8.77 -0.20
CA ASN A 29 -9.24 9.35 -1.35
C ASN A 29 -8.70 8.28 -2.29
N MET A 30 -8.28 7.14 -1.73
CA MET A 30 -7.74 6.03 -2.51
C MET A 30 -8.82 5.26 -3.25
N GLU A 31 -10.05 5.22 -2.73
CA GLU A 31 -11.14 4.50 -3.38
C GLU A 31 -11.37 4.99 -4.81
N GLN A 32 -11.28 6.29 -5.02
CA GLN A 32 -11.45 6.87 -6.35
C GLN A 32 -10.29 6.50 -7.29
N LEU A 33 -9.10 6.29 -6.75
CA LEU A 33 -7.90 5.96 -7.53
C LEU A 33 -7.82 4.48 -7.88
N PHE A 34 -8.35 3.60 -7.03
CA PHE A 34 -8.33 2.16 -7.27
C PHE A 34 -9.59 1.64 -7.97
N ASN A 35 -10.34 2.53 -8.57
CA ASN A 35 -11.41 2.19 -9.49
C ASN A 35 -10.80 1.53 -10.74
N PRO A 36 -11.39 0.44 -11.29
CA PRO A 36 -10.81 -0.24 -12.45
C PRO A 36 -10.56 0.66 -13.65
N ASP A 37 -11.45 1.61 -13.91
CA ASP A 37 -11.29 2.54 -15.05
C ASP A 37 -10.09 3.46 -14.84
N LYS A 38 -9.90 3.94 -13.61
CA LYS A 38 -8.77 4.81 -13.27
C LYS A 38 -7.45 4.05 -13.34
N LEU A 39 -7.43 2.80 -12.88
CA LEU A 39 -6.23 1.97 -12.95
C LEU A 39 -5.86 1.69 -14.40
N THR A 40 -6.85 1.43 -15.26
CA THR A 40 -6.61 1.22 -16.69
C THR A 40 -6.01 2.47 -17.34
N GLU A 41 -6.54 3.63 -17.00
CA GLU A 41 -6.03 4.91 -17.52
C GLU A 41 -4.60 5.17 -17.05
N LEU A 42 -4.31 4.93 -15.77
CA LEU A 42 -2.96 5.08 -15.23
C LEU A 42 -1.98 4.14 -15.92
N LYS A 43 -2.41 2.91 -16.20
CA LYS A 43 -1.57 1.93 -16.90
C LYS A 43 -1.24 2.40 -18.31
N LYS A 44 -2.17 3.05 -19.00
CA LYS A 44 -1.95 3.61 -20.32
C LYS A 44 -0.94 4.75 -20.30
N GLN A 45 -1.03 5.60 -19.28
CA GLN A 45 -0.11 6.74 -19.11
C GLN A 45 1.27 6.28 -18.65
N HIS A 46 1.32 5.18 -17.90
CA HIS A 46 2.54 4.63 -17.32
C HIS A 46 2.63 3.13 -17.62
N PRO A 47 3.01 2.75 -18.86
CA PRO A 47 3.07 1.34 -19.23
C PRO A 47 3.96 0.47 -18.36
N GLU A 48 4.94 1.08 -17.70
CA GLU A 48 5.84 0.40 -16.76
C GLU A 48 5.20 0.08 -15.40
N MET A 49 4.02 0.64 -15.13
CA MET A 49 3.31 0.40 -13.87
C MET A 49 2.90 -1.06 -13.77
N PRO A 50 3.13 -1.72 -12.61
CA PRO A 50 2.70 -3.11 -12.42
C PRO A 50 1.18 -3.25 -12.49
N ASP A 51 0.71 -4.42 -12.93
CA ASP A 51 -0.71 -4.75 -12.90
C ASP A 51 -1.10 -5.07 -11.46
N LEU A 52 -1.86 -4.17 -10.85
CA LEU A 52 -2.38 -4.39 -9.49
C LEU A 52 -3.68 -5.17 -9.60
N GLN A 53 -3.69 -6.40 -9.11
CA GLN A 53 -4.86 -7.26 -9.16
C GLN A 53 -5.69 -7.10 -7.89
N LEU A 54 -6.15 -5.88 -7.67
CA LEU A 54 -7.02 -5.54 -6.55
C LEU A 54 -8.45 -5.45 -7.04
N GLU A 55 -9.32 -6.29 -6.50
CA GLU A 55 -10.73 -6.31 -6.87
C GLU A 55 -11.59 -5.90 -5.68
N ASN A 56 -12.76 -5.34 -5.97
CA ASN A 56 -13.75 -4.98 -4.95
C ASN A 56 -13.21 -4.03 -3.89
N PHE A 57 -12.42 -3.05 -4.31
CA PHE A 57 -11.87 -2.07 -3.38
C PHE A 57 -12.98 -1.20 -2.80
N GLN A 58 -13.08 -1.20 -1.48
CA GLN A 58 -14.03 -0.37 -0.73
C GLN A 58 -13.27 0.31 0.39
N ALA A 59 -13.61 1.56 0.64
CA ALA A 59 -12.89 2.33 1.65
C ALA A 59 -13.75 3.33 2.39
N THR A 60 -13.41 3.53 3.67
CA THR A 60 -13.82 4.67 4.46
C THR A 60 -12.55 5.49 4.71
N GLU A 61 -12.63 6.50 5.58
CA GLU A 61 -11.44 7.30 5.88
C GLU A 61 -10.33 6.48 6.54
N ASP A 62 -10.70 5.54 7.41
CA ASP A 62 -9.74 4.81 8.24
C ASP A 62 -9.56 3.34 7.85
N GLU A 63 -10.42 2.81 7.01
CA GLU A 63 -10.40 1.39 6.68
C GLU A 63 -10.59 1.17 5.18
N CYS A 64 -10.01 0.08 4.67
CA CYS A 64 -10.30 -0.36 3.32
C CYS A 64 -10.30 -1.88 3.28
N SER A 65 -10.96 -2.41 2.25
CA SER A 65 -10.93 -3.85 1.98
C SER A 65 -10.86 -4.07 0.47
N PHE A 66 -10.22 -5.16 0.10
CA PHE A 66 -10.07 -5.52 -1.30
C PHE A 66 -9.80 -7.03 -1.39
N SER A 67 -9.99 -7.58 -2.57
CA SER A 67 -9.71 -8.99 -2.83
C SER A 67 -8.41 -9.12 -3.61
N VAL A 68 -7.55 -10.00 -3.17
CA VAL A 68 -6.26 -10.26 -3.80
C VAL A 68 -6.23 -11.72 -4.23
N SER A 69 -5.82 -11.98 -5.46
CA SER A 69 -5.66 -13.34 -5.97
C SER A 69 -4.73 -14.13 -5.05
N MET A 70 -5.07 -15.37 -4.74
CA MET A 70 -4.31 -16.31 -3.89
C MET A 70 -4.40 -16.02 -2.38
N VAL A 71 -4.72 -14.80 -1.99
CA VAL A 71 -4.81 -14.42 -0.56
C VAL A 71 -6.26 -14.34 -0.09
N GLY A 72 -7.17 -13.91 -0.95
CA GLY A 72 -8.58 -13.71 -0.60
C GLY A 72 -8.85 -12.26 -0.23
N THR A 73 -9.90 -12.03 0.55
CA THR A 73 -10.28 -10.70 0.97
C THR A 73 -9.37 -10.21 2.09
N VAL A 74 -8.80 -9.02 1.90
CA VAL A 74 -7.91 -8.39 2.87
C VAL A 74 -8.55 -7.09 3.35
N GLY A 75 -8.65 -6.95 4.67
CA GLY A 75 -9.08 -5.70 5.28
C GLY A 75 -7.91 -5.03 5.97
N VAL A 76 -7.81 -3.72 5.82
CA VAL A 76 -6.71 -2.92 6.36
C VAL A 76 -7.29 -1.68 7.03
N GLN A 77 -6.75 -1.34 8.19
CA GLN A 77 -7.17 -0.14 8.91
C GLN A 77 -5.97 0.71 9.30
N ILE A 78 -6.16 2.02 9.30
CA ILE A 78 -5.13 2.95 9.77
C ILE A 78 -5.27 3.01 11.29
N ILE A 79 -4.20 2.68 12.01
CA ILE A 79 -4.21 2.66 13.47
C ILE A 79 -3.37 3.78 14.09
N GLU A 80 -2.51 4.40 13.30
CA GLU A 80 -1.69 5.50 13.80
C GLU A 80 -1.29 6.40 12.63
N ARG A 81 -1.35 7.71 12.87
CA ARG A 81 -0.92 8.73 11.90
C ARG A 81 0.11 9.64 12.55
N THR A 82 1.30 9.71 11.94
CA THR A 82 2.31 10.69 12.31
C THR A 82 2.38 11.68 11.15
N PRO A 83 1.82 12.89 11.30
CA PRO A 83 1.67 13.83 10.20
C PRO A 83 2.93 14.01 9.36
N SER A 84 2.74 13.88 8.05
CA SER A 84 3.75 14.01 7.00
C SER A 84 4.87 12.97 7.01
N LYS A 85 4.92 12.07 8.01
CA LYS A 85 6.03 11.12 8.16
C LYS A 85 5.62 9.67 7.98
N THR A 86 4.61 9.21 8.72
CA THR A 86 4.29 7.78 8.76
C THR A 86 2.80 7.54 8.90
N ILE A 87 2.32 6.52 8.18
CA ILE A 87 0.97 6.00 8.34
C ILE A 87 1.13 4.53 8.74
N LYS A 88 0.65 4.17 9.93
CA LYS A 88 0.71 2.79 10.41
C LYS A 88 -0.62 2.10 10.15
N LEU A 89 -0.54 0.96 9.51
CA LEU A 89 -1.70 0.15 9.12
C LEU A 89 -1.64 -1.19 9.83
N ALA A 90 -2.80 -1.77 10.06
CA ALA A 90 -2.91 -3.13 10.59
C ALA A 90 -4.00 -3.89 9.85
N GLY A 91 -3.90 -5.20 9.87
CA GLY A 91 -4.94 -6.05 9.31
C GLY A 91 -6.21 -6.01 10.14
N SER A 92 -7.36 -6.03 9.48
CA SER A 92 -8.64 -6.16 10.15
C SER A 92 -8.87 -7.61 10.58
N LYS A 93 -9.99 -7.88 11.26
CA LYS A 93 -10.30 -9.22 11.76
C LYS A 93 -10.49 -10.27 10.67
N SER A 94 -10.75 -9.85 9.45
CA SER A 94 -11.04 -10.78 8.35
C SER A 94 -9.81 -11.27 7.60
N VAL A 95 -8.59 -10.82 7.98
CA VAL A 95 -7.38 -11.25 7.28
C VAL A 95 -6.93 -12.65 7.75
N PRO A 96 -6.29 -13.44 6.87
CA PRO A 96 -5.83 -14.79 7.21
C PRO A 96 -4.63 -14.83 8.15
N PHE A 97 -3.95 -13.70 8.37
CA PHE A 97 -2.83 -13.58 9.29
C PHE A 97 -2.74 -12.15 9.80
N GLN A 98 -2.15 -11.98 10.98
CA GLN A 98 -1.96 -10.66 11.57
C GLN A 98 -0.77 -9.97 10.92
N PHE A 99 -0.92 -8.67 10.65
CA PHE A 99 0.17 -7.88 10.10
C PHE A 99 0.09 -6.43 10.54
N SER A 100 1.25 -5.78 10.50
CA SER A 100 1.37 -4.33 10.65
C SER A 100 2.17 -3.80 9.45
N CYS A 101 1.76 -2.65 8.95
CA CYS A 101 2.39 -2.06 7.78
C CYS A 101 2.65 -0.58 8.05
N TRP A 102 3.80 -0.09 7.63
CA TRP A 102 4.16 1.31 7.76
C TRP A 102 4.42 1.89 6.38
N ILE A 103 3.71 2.95 6.05
CA ILE A 103 4.02 3.77 4.89
C ILE A 103 4.86 4.93 5.40
N GLN A 104 6.13 4.94 5.04
CA GLN A 104 7.11 5.89 5.58
C GLN A 104 7.46 6.91 4.51
N LEU A 105 7.39 8.19 4.87
CA LEU A 105 7.68 9.30 3.97
C LEU A 105 8.83 10.13 4.54
N ALA A 106 9.70 10.60 3.64
CA ALA A 106 10.79 11.49 4.01
C ALA A 106 10.96 12.55 2.92
N PRO A 107 11.36 13.77 3.28
CA PRO A 107 11.53 14.82 2.28
C PRO A 107 12.78 14.60 1.44
N VAL A 108 12.70 14.97 0.17
CA VAL A 108 13.86 15.12 -0.70
C VAL A 108 14.10 16.62 -0.88
N ASP A 109 13.05 17.34 -1.26
CA ASP A 109 13.05 18.80 -1.37
C ASP A 109 11.60 19.29 -1.27
N GLU A 110 11.34 20.55 -1.62
CA GLU A 110 10.03 21.15 -1.50
C GLU A 110 8.98 20.52 -2.45
N GLU A 111 9.41 19.90 -3.54
CA GLU A 111 8.53 19.36 -4.57
C GLU A 111 8.55 17.83 -4.67
N ASN A 112 9.47 17.18 -3.95
CA ASN A 112 9.68 15.74 -4.05
C ASN A 112 9.82 15.11 -2.68
N CYS A 113 9.42 13.84 -2.56
CA CYS A 113 9.63 13.08 -1.34
C CYS A 113 10.02 11.63 -1.68
N LYS A 114 10.40 10.89 -0.63
CA LYS A 114 10.70 9.46 -0.72
C LYS A 114 9.65 8.67 0.03
N LEU A 115 9.36 7.48 -0.46
CA LEU A 115 8.41 6.56 0.17
C LEU A 115 9.06 5.19 0.31
N ARG A 116 8.81 4.56 1.45
CA ARG A 116 9.17 3.16 1.69
C ARG A 116 8.02 2.49 2.44
N ILE A 117 7.74 1.25 2.10
CA ILE A 117 6.72 0.46 2.79
C ILE A 117 7.42 -0.64 3.57
N THR A 118 7.07 -0.79 4.85
CA THR A 118 7.57 -1.86 5.71
C THR A 118 6.38 -2.68 6.17
N LEU A 119 6.46 -4.00 6.02
CA LEU A 119 5.40 -4.93 6.41
C LEU A 119 5.97 -5.95 7.39
N HIS A 120 5.33 -6.10 8.55
CA HIS A 120 5.61 -7.19 9.48
C HIS A 120 4.40 -8.11 9.50
N ALA A 121 4.57 -9.35 9.13
CA ALA A 121 3.48 -10.32 9.08
C ALA A 121 3.80 -11.52 9.96
N GLU A 122 2.81 -11.95 10.75
CA GLU A 122 2.95 -13.15 11.57
C GLU A 122 2.45 -14.34 10.76
N LEU A 123 3.38 -15.15 10.27
CA LEU A 123 3.07 -16.25 9.36
C LEU A 123 3.46 -17.57 9.97
N SER A 124 2.52 -18.56 9.92
CA SER A 124 2.88 -19.94 10.17
C SER A 124 3.73 -20.45 9.01
N PRO A 125 4.53 -21.53 9.21
CA PRO A 125 5.34 -22.05 8.11
C PRO A 125 4.54 -22.37 6.85
N MET A 126 3.33 -22.92 7.01
CA MET A 126 2.50 -23.26 5.87
C MET A 126 2.05 -22.01 5.10
N ILE A 127 1.55 -21.00 5.83
CA ILE A 127 1.10 -19.76 5.21
C ILE A 127 2.26 -19.02 4.57
N LYS A 128 3.43 -19.02 5.22
CA LYS A 128 4.62 -18.41 4.67
C LYS A 128 4.98 -19.02 3.31
N MET A 129 4.94 -20.33 3.19
CA MET A 129 5.21 -20.99 1.91
C MET A 129 4.25 -20.54 0.82
N MET A 130 2.99 -20.29 1.18
CA MET A 130 1.97 -19.89 0.21
C MET A 130 2.09 -18.42 -0.22
N VAL A 131 2.43 -17.52 0.70
CA VAL A 131 2.31 -16.08 0.44
C VAL A 131 3.64 -15.32 0.40
N ASN A 132 4.75 -15.91 0.84
CA ASN A 132 6.01 -15.20 0.98
C ASN A 132 6.43 -14.46 -0.30
N LYS A 133 6.42 -15.15 -1.43
CA LYS A 133 6.80 -14.59 -2.71
C LYS A 133 5.84 -13.46 -3.13
N HIS A 134 4.54 -13.66 -2.90
CA HIS A 134 3.53 -12.67 -3.25
C HIS A 134 3.66 -11.41 -2.40
N LEU A 135 3.94 -11.56 -1.10
CA LEU A 135 4.13 -10.41 -0.23
C LEU A 135 5.40 -9.64 -0.59
N LYS A 136 6.49 -10.37 -0.85
CA LYS A 136 7.76 -9.76 -1.20
C LYS A 136 7.67 -8.95 -2.49
N ASN A 137 7.07 -9.52 -3.51
CA ASN A 137 6.91 -8.85 -4.80
C ASN A 137 5.82 -7.78 -4.73
N GLY A 138 4.73 -8.07 -4.04
CA GLY A 138 3.58 -7.18 -3.94
C GLY A 138 3.91 -5.86 -3.27
N ILE A 139 4.76 -5.87 -2.24
CA ILE A 139 5.11 -4.66 -1.52
C ILE A 139 5.88 -3.68 -2.43
N ASP A 140 6.77 -4.20 -3.28
CA ASP A 140 7.49 -3.38 -4.25
C ASP A 140 6.57 -2.87 -5.37
N GLN A 141 5.63 -3.71 -5.81
CA GLN A 141 4.66 -3.32 -6.81
C GLN A 141 3.73 -2.20 -6.30
N ILE A 142 3.30 -2.30 -5.07
CA ILE A 142 2.47 -1.25 -4.45
C ILE A 142 3.26 0.04 -4.31
N ALA A 143 4.51 -0.04 -3.83
CA ALA A 143 5.36 1.15 -3.71
C ALA A 143 5.56 1.81 -5.08
N GLU A 144 5.81 1.03 -6.13
CA GLU A 144 5.96 1.56 -7.48
C GLU A 144 4.66 2.22 -7.97
N ALA A 145 3.53 1.57 -7.76
CA ALA A 145 2.23 2.12 -8.17
C ALA A 145 1.94 3.44 -7.46
N LEU A 146 2.29 3.56 -6.19
CA LEU A 146 2.07 4.79 -5.43
C LEU A 146 2.89 5.97 -5.98
N THR A 147 3.98 5.72 -6.71
CA THR A 147 4.74 6.80 -7.34
C THR A 147 4.03 7.38 -8.57
N LYS A 148 3.04 6.67 -9.11
CA LYS A 148 2.34 7.05 -10.35
C LYS A 148 1.00 7.74 -10.10
N ILE A 149 0.56 7.81 -8.84
CA ILE A 149 -0.71 8.44 -8.49
C ILE A 149 -0.58 9.96 -8.55
N PRO A 150 -1.61 10.67 -9.07
CA PRO A 150 -1.60 12.13 -9.03
C PRO A 150 -1.92 12.62 -7.61
N TYR A 151 -0.96 13.28 -6.97
CA TYR A 151 -1.13 13.79 -5.61
C TYR A 151 -1.53 15.26 -5.57
N VAL A 152 -1.49 15.91 -6.69
CA VAL A 152 -1.83 17.33 -6.79
C VAL A 152 -2.93 17.55 -7.81
#